data_1574f44efff1eb824c30ae8ddf6c1ef3
#
_entry.id   1574f44efff1eb824c30ae8ddf6c1ef3
#
_cell.length_a   1.000
_cell.length_b   1.000
_cell.length_c   1.000
_cell.angle_alpha   90.00
_cell.angle_beta   90.00
_cell.angle_gamma   90.00
#
_symmetry.space_group_name_H-M   'P 1'
#
loop_
_entity.id
_entity.type
_entity.pdbx_description
1 polymer ?
#
loop_
_entity_poly.entity_id
_entity_poly.type
_entity_poly.pdbx_seq_one_letter_code
_entity_poly.pdbx_strand_id
1 'polypeptide(L)'
;KPVTFFLHTPWPKLVPNDVIAIKILEFLATGMLAADVIEFQTQNDLQAFEEFALTHLTTQTTAGKLKVNPVSVEVQSLQNQMLNHEHSLELTESDISYVHVARTDPIKNTLVAIASFANVVRNSEPSQVRSYLDVYLVPSRQQWPSYQGLLTEIAECVNKYNDILSSLNYSPIRIHIGNDYHRASQALIRYDYLIACSVADGLNLVVKEGAILNNRNGVIISTESVGAMAELGKFCVVAADPTQVCVTQALLDANALDFESRRKMSAELKRHVQEFDSSNWAQNVVANFKVLEKV
;
A
#
# COMPACT_ATOMS: atom_id res chain seq x y z
N LYS A 1 34.44 -4.14 -4.99
CA LYS A 1 33.19 -4.86 -5.30
C LYS A 1 32.11 -3.82 -5.52
N PRO A 2 31.27 -3.95 -6.54
CA PRO A 2 30.18 -2.98 -6.76
C PRO A 2 29.17 -3.02 -5.62
N VAL A 3 28.55 -1.87 -5.36
CA VAL A 3 27.55 -1.65 -4.29
C VAL A 3 26.29 -1.12 -4.91
N THR A 4 25.16 -1.77 -4.65
CA THR A 4 23.83 -1.25 -4.96
C THR A 4 23.15 -0.78 -3.67
N PHE A 5 22.58 0.41 -3.70
CA PHE A 5 21.72 0.94 -2.65
C PHE A 5 20.27 0.95 -3.14
N PHE A 6 19.34 0.43 -2.35
CA PHE A 6 17.92 0.42 -2.67
C PHE A 6 17.15 1.33 -1.70
N LEU A 7 16.44 2.34 -2.21
CA LEU A 7 15.60 3.21 -1.42
C LEU A 7 14.17 2.69 -1.37
N HIS A 8 13.73 2.19 -0.21
CA HIS A 8 12.40 1.64 -0.01
C HIS A 8 11.31 2.68 0.27
N THR A 9 11.70 3.87 0.73
CA THR A 9 10.78 4.97 1.06
C THR A 9 10.72 5.97 -0.08
N PRO A 10 9.62 6.73 -0.23
CA PRO A 10 9.60 7.84 -1.17
C PRO A 10 10.71 8.84 -0.84
N TRP A 11 11.31 9.47 -1.87
CA TRP A 11 12.19 10.60 -1.64
C TRP A 11 11.35 11.78 -1.14
N PRO A 12 11.73 12.43 -0.01
CA PRO A 12 10.90 13.47 0.58
C PRO A 12 10.73 14.68 -0.32
N LYS A 13 9.51 15.18 -0.43
CA LYS A 13 9.25 16.51 -1.01
C LYS A 13 9.63 17.55 0.03
N LEU A 14 10.58 18.43 -0.31
CA LEU A 14 11.02 19.50 0.59
C LEU A 14 9.93 20.55 0.77
N VAL A 15 9.78 20.99 2.02
CA VAL A 15 9.15 22.28 2.31
C VAL A 15 10.16 23.38 1.97
N PRO A 16 9.81 24.37 1.14
CA PRO A 16 10.72 25.47 0.82
C PRO A 16 11.29 26.12 2.08
N ASN A 17 12.63 26.33 2.09
CA ASN A 17 13.37 26.96 3.18
C ASN A 17 13.53 26.14 4.48
N ASP A 18 13.22 24.83 4.50
CA ASP A 18 13.57 23.96 5.62
C ASP A 18 15.06 23.59 5.57
N VAL A 19 15.90 24.48 6.11
CA VAL A 19 17.37 24.34 6.11
C VAL A 19 17.83 23.06 6.83
N ILE A 20 17.10 22.61 7.86
CA ILE A 20 17.47 21.41 8.62
C ILE A 20 17.19 20.17 7.77
N ALA A 21 15.99 20.08 7.18
CA ALA A 21 15.64 18.97 6.30
C ALA A 21 16.60 18.89 5.10
N ILE A 22 16.93 20.04 4.47
CA ILE A 22 17.90 20.09 3.36
C ILE A 22 19.24 19.48 3.78
N LYS A 23 19.83 19.90 4.91
CA LYS A 23 21.12 19.38 5.38
C LYS A 23 21.09 17.89 5.68
N ILE A 24 19.99 17.39 6.26
CA ILE A 24 19.81 15.95 6.50
C ILE A 24 19.79 15.21 5.18
N LEU A 25 19.04 15.70 4.20
CA LEU A 25 18.92 15.05 2.89
C LEU A 25 20.23 15.14 2.08
N GLU A 26 20.98 16.25 2.17
CA GLU A 26 22.33 16.37 1.60
C GLU A 26 23.27 15.29 2.14
N PHE A 27 23.25 15.08 3.47
CA PHE A 27 24.06 14.04 4.11
C PHE A 27 23.66 12.63 3.63
N LEU A 28 22.36 12.33 3.60
CA LEU A 28 21.84 11.05 3.13
C LEU A 28 22.14 10.81 1.65
N ALA A 29 21.85 11.80 0.79
CA ALA A 29 22.09 11.70 -0.65
C ALA A 29 23.59 11.54 -0.98
N THR A 30 24.47 12.23 -0.26
CA THR A 30 25.92 12.06 -0.38
C THR A 30 26.35 10.63 -0.08
N GLY A 31 25.79 10.03 0.99
CA GLY A 31 26.06 8.63 1.32
C GLY A 31 25.52 7.64 0.28
N MET A 32 24.32 7.90 -0.25
CA MET A 32 23.72 7.08 -1.30
C MET A 32 24.53 7.14 -2.60
N LEU A 33 25.03 8.30 -3.00
CA LEU A 33 25.83 8.51 -4.20
C LEU A 33 27.22 7.85 -4.14
N ALA A 34 27.66 7.37 -2.97
CA ALA A 34 28.84 6.52 -2.86
C ALA A 34 28.61 5.10 -3.42
N ALA A 35 27.36 4.68 -3.59
CA ALA A 35 27.02 3.44 -4.28
C ALA A 35 27.27 3.55 -5.80
N ASP A 36 27.47 2.41 -6.45
CA ASP A 36 27.63 2.32 -7.91
C ASP A 36 26.27 2.40 -8.62
N VAL A 37 25.22 1.83 -7.99
CA VAL A 37 23.84 1.90 -8.46
C VAL A 37 22.92 2.28 -7.30
N ILE A 38 21.95 3.14 -7.57
CA ILE A 38 20.88 3.51 -6.63
C ILE A 38 19.55 3.13 -7.29
N GLU A 39 18.80 2.26 -6.63
CA GLU A 39 17.49 1.79 -7.10
C GLU A 39 16.34 2.44 -6.32
N PHE A 40 15.29 2.81 -7.02
CA PHE A 40 14.09 3.44 -6.50
C PHE A 40 12.85 2.61 -6.82
N GLN A 41 11.79 2.76 -6.02
CA GLN A 41 10.50 2.11 -6.27
C GLN A 41 9.77 2.70 -7.48
N THR A 42 9.89 4.02 -7.68
CA THR A 42 9.13 4.72 -8.72
C THR A 42 10.00 5.68 -9.52
N GLN A 43 9.55 6.01 -10.74
CA GLN A 43 10.17 7.05 -11.55
C GLN A 43 10.10 8.43 -10.88
N ASN A 44 9.02 8.71 -10.14
CA ASN A 44 8.86 9.97 -9.42
C ASN A 44 9.89 10.12 -8.30
N ASP A 45 10.19 9.05 -7.57
CA ASP A 45 11.20 9.06 -6.51
C ASP A 45 12.61 9.27 -7.09
N LEU A 46 12.89 8.60 -8.22
CA LEU A 46 14.16 8.79 -8.93
C LEU A 46 14.32 10.25 -9.37
N GLN A 47 13.32 10.82 -10.03
CA GLN A 47 13.36 12.21 -10.49
C GLN A 47 13.50 13.20 -9.34
N ALA A 48 12.74 13.02 -8.27
CA ALA A 48 12.82 13.88 -7.09
C ALA A 48 14.22 13.81 -6.42
N PHE A 49 14.83 12.63 -6.35
CA PHE A 49 16.20 12.47 -5.87
C PHE A 49 17.22 13.14 -6.81
N GLU A 50 17.08 12.94 -8.12
CA GLU A 50 17.99 13.53 -9.12
C GLU A 50 17.93 15.06 -9.10
N GLU A 51 16.73 15.66 -9.08
CA GLU A 51 16.54 17.11 -8.94
C GLU A 51 17.16 17.65 -7.66
N PHE A 52 16.98 16.93 -6.55
CA PHE A 52 17.60 17.29 -5.27
C PHE A 52 19.12 17.25 -5.36
N ALA A 53 19.70 16.19 -5.90
CA ALA A 53 21.14 16.02 -6.03
C ALA A 53 21.76 17.10 -6.95
N LEU A 54 21.13 17.41 -8.08
CA LEU A 54 21.57 18.47 -9.00
C LEU A 54 21.51 19.87 -8.36
N THR A 55 20.53 20.11 -7.48
CA THR A 55 20.34 21.42 -6.85
C THR A 55 21.28 21.64 -5.67
N HIS A 56 21.51 20.59 -4.86
CA HIS A 56 22.16 20.71 -3.56
C HIS A 56 23.56 20.07 -3.49
N LEU A 57 23.93 19.17 -4.42
CA LEU A 57 25.20 18.45 -4.39
C LEU A 57 26.08 18.79 -5.61
N THR A 58 26.73 19.91 -5.57
CA THR A 58 27.45 20.51 -6.70
C THR A 58 28.66 19.71 -7.22
N THR A 59 29.15 18.72 -6.49
CA THR A 59 30.38 17.96 -6.83
C THR A 59 30.14 16.50 -7.20
N GLN A 60 28.90 16.01 -7.14
CA GLN A 60 28.58 14.61 -7.38
C GLN A 60 27.73 14.44 -8.65
N THR A 61 27.96 13.35 -9.36
CA THR A 61 27.19 13.00 -10.56
C THR A 61 26.23 11.84 -10.27
N THR A 62 25.02 11.96 -10.78
CA THR A 62 23.99 10.92 -10.81
C THR A 62 24.06 10.07 -12.08
N ALA A 63 24.85 10.50 -13.07
CA ALA A 63 24.88 9.95 -14.41
C ALA A 63 25.09 8.42 -14.42
N GLY A 64 24.11 7.67 -14.95
CA GLY A 64 24.16 6.24 -15.10
C GLY A 64 23.90 5.42 -13.83
N LYS A 65 23.85 6.04 -12.65
CA LYS A 65 23.70 5.35 -11.37
C LYS A 65 22.25 5.07 -10.98
N LEU A 66 21.30 5.91 -11.40
CA LEU A 66 19.90 5.84 -10.94
C LEU A 66 19.09 4.87 -11.77
N LYS A 67 18.35 4.00 -11.12
CA LYS A 67 17.48 2.98 -11.73
C LYS A 67 16.14 2.91 -11.05
N VAL A 68 15.08 2.59 -11.79
CA VAL A 68 13.78 2.21 -11.23
C VAL A 68 13.67 0.69 -11.26
N ASN A 69 13.41 0.10 -10.10
CA ASN A 69 13.28 -1.35 -9.96
C ASN A 69 12.31 -1.66 -8.80
N PRO A 70 10.97 -1.50 -9.00
CA PRO A 70 9.99 -1.69 -7.92
C PRO A 70 10.04 -3.12 -7.38
N VAL A 71 10.18 -3.25 -6.06
CA VAL A 71 10.18 -4.56 -5.40
C VAL A 71 8.84 -5.27 -5.60
N SER A 72 8.85 -6.60 -5.63
CA SER A 72 7.64 -7.38 -5.83
C SER A 72 7.53 -8.55 -4.84
N VAL A 73 6.46 -9.34 -4.98
CA VAL A 73 6.13 -10.48 -4.12
C VAL A 73 6.57 -11.80 -4.74
N GLU A 74 6.82 -12.79 -3.90
CA GLU A 74 7.09 -14.16 -4.35
C GLU A 74 5.75 -14.87 -4.60
N VAL A 75 5.36 -14.92 -5.89
CA VAL A 75 4.03 -15.35 -6.35
C VAL A 75 3.74 -16.81 -5.97
N GLN A 76 4.72 -17.71 -6.16
CA GLN A 76 4.53 -19.13 -5.88
C GLN A 76 4.27 -19.42 -4.41
N SER A 77 4.96 -18.71 -3.51
CA SER A 77 4.74 -18.83 -2.06
C SER A 77 3.34 -18.36 -1.68
N LEU A 78 2.87 -17.22 -2.22
CA LEU A 78 1.52 -16.73 -1.97
C LEU A 78 0.46 -17.70 -2.50
N GLN A 79 0.65 -18.28 -3.70
CA GLN A 79 -0.27 -19.26 -4.26
C GLN A 79 -0.33 -20.55 -3.43
N ASN A 80 0.80 -21.02 -2.91
CA ASN A 80 0.85 -22.19 -2.03
C ASN A 80 0.10 -21.93 -0.71
N GLN A 81 0.11 -20.71 -0.20
CA GLN A 81 -0.69 -20.34 0.97
C GLN A 81 -2.19 -20.44 0.70
N MET A 82 -2.67 -20.07 -0.49
CA MET A 82 -4.10 -20.21 -0.86
C MET A 82 -4.60 -21.66 -0.79
N LEU A 83 -3.75 -22.63 -1.11
CA LEU A 83 -4.14 -24.06 -1.14
C LEU A 83 -4.32 -24.66 0.26
N ASN A 84 -3.73 -24.06 1.29
CA ASN A 84 -3.70 -24.57 2.65
C ASN A 84 -4.70 -23.89 3.60
N HIS A 85 -5.69 -23.14 3.07
CA HIS A 85 -6.60 -22.35 3.90
C HIS A 85 -7.86 -23.10 4.32
N GLU A 86 -8.08 -23.19 5.63
CA GLU A 86 -9.38 -23.47 6.23
C GLU A 86 -10.20 -22.17 6.33
N HIS A 87 -11.49 -22.25 6.01
CA HIS A 87 -12.40 -21.10 6.05
C HIS A 87 -12.73 -20.72 7.49
N SER A 88 -11.99 -19.76 8.07
CA SER A 88 -12.18 -19.33 9.46
C SER A 88 -12.81 -17.92 9.63
N LEU A 89 -13.17 -17.24 8.54
CA LEU A 89 -13.81 -15.93 8.65
C LEU A 89 -15.31 -16.09 8.86
N GLU A 90 -15.86 -15.37 9.85
CA GLU A 90 -17.31 -15.32 10.18
C GLU A 90 -18.14 -14.54 9.14
N LEU A 91 -17.80 -14.66 7.86
CA LEU A 91 -18.49 -14.02 6.75
C LEU A 91 -19.26 -15.05 5.96
N THR A 92 -20.51 -14.71 5.64
CA THR A 92 -21.29 -15.49 4.66
C THR A 92 -20.85 -15.14 3.24
N GLU A 93 -21.20 -15.96 2.26
CA GLU A 93 -20.85 -15.66 0.85
C GLU A 93 -21.54 -14.40 0.31
N SER A 94 -22.67 -14.03 0.89
CA SER A 94 -23.42 -12.83 0.52
C SER A 94 -22.87 -11.55 1.15
N ASP A 95 -22.09 -11.65 2.23
CA ASP A 95 -21.53 -10.46 2.90
C ASP A 95 -20.46 -9.79 2.02
N ILE A 96 -20.41 -8.45 2.07
CA ILE A 96 -19.39 -7.66 1.37
C ILE A 96 -18.21 -7.41 2.32
N SER A 97 -17.03 -7.83 1.90
CA SER A 97 -15.80 -7.74 2.68
C SER A 97 -14.92 -6.58 2.21
N TYR A 98 -14.76 -5.59 3.06
CA TYR A 98 -13.71 -4.57 2.95
C TYR A 98 -12.57 -4.96 3.88
N VAL A 99 -11.34 -4.80 3.41
CA VAL A 99 -10.13 -5.16 4.16
C VAL A 99 -9.14 -4.00 4.15
N HIS A 100 -8.54 -3.73 5.29
CA HIS A 100 -7.39 -2.82 5.42
C HIS A 100 -6.30 -3.52 6.22
N VAL A 101 -5.14 -3.72 5.62
CA VAL A 101 -3.97 -4.37 6.26
C VAL A 101 -2.84 -3.37 6.35
N ALA A 102 -2.37 -3.08 7.56
CA ALA A 102 -1.33 -2.09 7.77
C ALA A 102 -0.52 -2.34 9.05
N ARG A 103 0.66 -1.74 9.12
CA ARG A 103 1.29 -1.46 10.42
C ARG A 103 0.57 -0.29 11.08
N THR A 104 0.61 -0.22 12.43
CA THR A 104 0.21 0.99 13.16
C THR A 104 1.21 2.11 12.90
N ASP A 105 0.99 2.82 11.80
CA ASP A 105 1.84 3.90 11.34
C ASP A 105 0.93 5.02 10.81
N PRO A 106 1.12 6.29 11.23
CA PRO A 106 0.28 7.41 10.78
C PRO A 106 0.19 7.53 9.26
N ILE A 107 1.27 7.21 8.55
CA ILE A 107 1.29 7.28 7.08
C ILE A 107 0.35 6.28 6.40
N LYS A 108 -0.07 5.20 7.10
CA LYS A 108 -0.99 4.20 6.55
C LYS A 108 -2.44 4.66 6.51
N ASN A 109 -2.75 5.78 7.18
CA ASN A 109 -4.02 6.50 7.07
C ASN A 109 -5.25 5.67 7.48
N THR A 110 -5.09 4.78 8.46
CA THR A 110 -6.13 3.85 8.92
C THR A 110 -7.40 4.57 9.37
N LEU A 111 -7.29 5.74 10.02
CA LEU A 111 -8.45 6.53 10.45
C LEU A 111 -9.32 6.98 9.27
N VAL A 112 -8.70 7.37 8.16
CA VAL A 112 -9.41 7.76 6.92
C VAL A 112 -10.06 6.53 6.28
N ALA A 113 -9.39 5.38 6.26
CA ALA A 113 -9.99 4.14 5.75
C ALA A 113 -11.28 3.78 6.49
N ILE A 114 -11.25 3.84 7.85
CA ILE A 114 -12.41 3.59 8.72
C ILE A 114 -13.52 4.61 8.47
N ALA A 115 -13.19 5.89 8.47
CA ALA A 115 -14.16 6.96 8.30
C ALA A 115 -14.83 6.95 6.92
N SER A 116 -14.05 6.65 5.87
CA SER A 116 -14.56 6.56 4.50
C SER A 116 -15.50 5.37 4.32
N PHE A 117 -15.13 4.19 4.83
CA PHE A 117 -16.01 3.03 4.85
C PHE A 117 -17.33 3.33 5.59
N ALA A 118 -17.25 3.92 6.80
CA ALA A 118 -18.43 4.25 7.58
C ALA A 118 -19.36 5.23 6.85
N ASN A 119 -18.80 6.20 6.11
CA ASN A 119 -19.59 7.13 5.29
C ASN A 119 -20.30 6.41 4.13
N VAL A 120 -19.63 5.49 3.46
CA VAL A 120 -20.24 4.69 2.39
C VAL A 120 -21.41 3.87 2.94
N VAL A 121 -21.21 3.12 4.01
CA VAL A 121 -22.25 2.26 4.60
C VAL A 121 -23.44 3.08 5.13
N ARG A 122 -23.17 4.21 5.80
CA ARG A 122 -24.23 5.07 6.34
C ARG A 122 -25.15 5.65 5.26
N ASN A 123 -24.61 5.94 4.09
CA ASN A 123 -25.34 6.56 2.98
C ASN A 123 -25.85 5.53 1.96
N SER A 124 -25.61 4.24 2.19
CA SER A 124 -26.16 3.18 1.34
C SER A 124 -27.62 2.91 1.69
N GLU A 125 -28.40 2.50 0.68
CA GLU A 125 -29.77 2.03 0.91
C GLU A 125 -29.79 0.80 1.84
N PRO A 126 -30.81 0.68 2.71
CA PRO A 126 -30.94 -0.50 3.56
C PRO A 126 -30.96 -1.79 2.74
N SER A 127 -30.05 -2.68 3.05
CA SER A 127 -29.90 -3.97 2.35
C SER A 127 -29.84 -5.12 3.35
N GLN A 128 -30.29 -6.30 2.93
CA GLN A 128 -30.06 -7.56 3.69
C GLN A 128 -28.61 -8.01 3.63
N VAL A 129 -27.85 -7.51 2.66
CA VAL A 129 -26.41 -7.78 2.50
C VAL A 129 -25.64 -6.94 3.50
N ARG A 130 -24.86 -7.58 4.36
CA ARG A 130 -24.02 -6.89 5.35
C ARG A 130 -22.68 -6.53 4.76
N SER A 131 -22.18 -5.36 5.13
CA SER A 131 -20.83 -4.89 4.76
C SER A 131 -19.95 -4.84 6.00
N TYR A 132 -18.77 -5.43 5.91
CA TYR A 132 -17.80 -5.45 7.00
C TYR A 132 -16.48 -4.82 6.56
N LEU A 133 -15.89 -4.01 7.43
CA LEU A 133 -14.49 -3.60 7.32
C LEU A 133 -13.66 -4.32 8.38
N ASP A 134 -12.78 -5.20 7.94
CA ASP A 134 -11.77 -5.83 8.78
C ASP A 134 -10.45 -5.05 8.69
N VAL A 135 -10.01 -4.52 9.81
CA VAL A 135 -8.79 -3.71 9.95
C VAL A 135 -7.73 -4.55 10.66
N TYR A 136 -6.73 -5.03 9.92
CA TYR A 136 -5.60 -5.80 10.45
C TYR A 136 -4.41 -4.88 10.72
N LEU A 137 -3.98 -4.80 11.97
CA LEU A 137 -2.94 -3.88 12.42
C LEU A 137 -1.79 -4.61 13.10
N VAL A 138 -0.59 -4.45 12.55
CA VAL A 138 0.64 -4.88 13.22
C VAL A 138 1.20 -3.72 14.02
N PRO A 139 1.29 -3.81 15.37
CA PRO A 139 1.91 -2.79 16.20
C PRO A 139 3.34 -2.50 15.74
N SER A 140 3.67 -1.24 15.55
CA SER A 140 4.96 -0.78 15.04
C SER A 140 5.47 0.40 15.85
N ARG A 141 6.77 0.46 16.07
CA ARG A 141 7.49 1.62 16.64
C ARG A 141 6.87 2.15 17.96
N GLN A 142 6.34 1.28 18.82
CA GLN A 142 5.62 1.63 20.04
C GLN A 142 6.50 2.38 21.07
N GLN A 143 7.83 2.37 20.93
CA GLN A 143 8.76 3.15 21.74
C GLN A 143 8.72 4.66 21.41
N TRP A 144 8.09 5.07 20.30
CA TRP A 144 8.03 6.48 19.90
C TRP A 144 6.70 7.11 20.31
N PRO A 145 6.69 8.28 20.98
CA PRO A 145 5.46 8.92 21.47
C PRO A 145 4.40 9.13 20.37
N SER A 146 4.80 9.48 19.16
CA SER A 146 3.90 9.68 18.01
C SER A 146 3.18 8.40 17.55
N TYR A 147 3.62 7.22 17.98
CA TYR A 147 3.00 5.94 17.64
C TYR A 147 2.19 5.33 18.78
N GLN A 148 2.47 5.74 20.05
CA GLN A 148 1.81 5.15 21.22
C GLN A 148 0.31 5.46 21.28
N GLY A 149 -0.08 6.68 20.93
CA GLY A 149 -1.49 7.12 20.96
C GLY A 149 -2.33 6.56 19.79
N LEU A 150 -1.69 6.22 18.67
CA LEU A 150 -2.39 5.89 17.43
C LEU A 150 -3.32 4.66 17.54
N LEU A 151 -2.92 3.62 18.26
CA LEU A 151 -3.78 2.45 18.50
C LEU A 151 -5.04 2.82 19.30
N THR A 152 -4.90 3.68 20.30
CA THR A 152 -6.03 4.19 21.07
C THR A 152 -6.96 5.02 20.19
N GLU A 153 -6.42 5.93 19.40
CA GLU A 153 -7.19 6.76 18.46
C GLU A 153 -7.96 5.89 17.44
N ILE A 154 -7.32 4.82 16.93
CA ILE A 154 -7.98 3.89 16.01
C ILE A 154 -9.10 3.13 16.72
N ALA A 155 -8.89 2.65 17.94
CA ALA A 155 -9.92 1.95 18.71
C ALA A 155 -11.11 2.87 19.03
N GLU A 156 -10.86 4.10 19.42
CA GLU A 156 -11.88 5.12 19.65
C GLU A 156 -12.65 5.44 18.35
N CYS A 157 -11.96 5.54 17.23
CA CYS A 157 -12.53 5.75 15.92
C CYS A 157 -13.46 4.59 15.53
N VAL A 158 -13.06 3.34 15.73
CA VAL A 158 -13.88 2.15 15.48
C VAL A 158 -15.14 2.17 16.35
N ASN A 159 -15.01 2.41 17.65
CA ASN A 159 -16.14 2.50 18.56
C ASN A 159 -17.13 3.59 18.13
N LYS A 160 -16.63 4.81 17.88
CA LYS A 160 -17.43 5.94 17.39
C LYS A 160 -18.24 5.60 16.14
N TYR A 161 -17.61 4.97 15.15
CA TYR A 161 -18.33 4.69 13.90
C TYR A 161 -19.26 3.48 14.02
N ASN A 162 -18.94 2.47 14.83
CA ASN A 162 -19.88 1.39 15.16
C ASN A 162 -21.11 1.92 15.91
N ASP A 163 -20.95 2.89 16.81
CA ASP A 163 -22.08 3.57 17.49
C ASP A 163 -22.95 4.35 16.49
N ILE A 164 -22.33 5.09 15.58
CA ILE A 164 -23.05 5.81 14.50
C ILE A 164 -23.85 4.85 13.61
N LEU A 165 -23.30 3.64 13.37
CA LEU A 165 -23.89 2.59 12.52
C LEU A 165 -24.73 1.59 13.32
N SER A 166 -25.05 1.86 14.58
CA SER A 166 -25.79 0.94 15.48
C SER A 166 -27.18 0.53 14.96
N SER A 167 -27.80 1.34 14.09
CA SER A 167 -29.07 0.99 13.43
C SER A 167 -28.98 -0.24 12.52
N LEU A 168 -27.77 -0.67 12.15
CA LEU A 168 -27.57 -1.88 11.35
C LEU A 168 -27.77 -3.19 12.15
N ASN A 169 -27.85 -3.13 13.50
CA ASN A 169 -27.95 -4.28 14.40
C ASN A 169 -26.77 -5.28 14.32
N TYR A 170 -25.60 -4.82 13.85
CA TYR A 170 -24.32 -5.55 13.89
C TYR A 170 -23.17 -4.54 13.93
N SER A 171 -21.96 -5.01 14.30
CA SER A 171 -20.76 -4.17 14.31
C SER A 171 -20.02 -4.31 12.97
N PRO A 172 -20.17 -3.32 12.06
CA PRO A 172 -19.62 -3.41 10.71
C PRO A 172 -18.09 -3.23 10.66
N ILE A 173 -17.47 -2.60 11.67
CA ILE A 173 -16.03 -2.36 11.69
C ILE A 173 -15.39 -3.23 12.77
N ARG A 174 -14.45 -4.07 12.37
CA ARG A 174 -13.74 -5.02 13.24
C ARG A 174 -12.24 -4.75 13.19
N ILE A 175 -11.61 -4.72 14.36
CA ILE A 175 -10.17 -4.48 14.48
C ILE A 175 -9.46 -5.74 14.96
N HIS A 176 -8.35 -6.08 14.30
CA HIS A 176 -7.51 -7.23 14.58
C HIS A 176 -6.08 -6.73 14.83
N ILE A 177 -5.65 -6.74 16.10
CA ILE A 177 -4.34 -6.23 16.50
C ILE A 177 -3.41 -7.41 16.76
N GLY A 178 -2.25 -7.41 16.11
CA GLY A 178 -1.22 -8.43 16.27
C GLY A 178 -0.46 -8.72 14.99
N ASN A 179 0.64 -9.45 15.10
CA ASN A 179 1.41 -9.91 13.94
C ASN A 179 0.90 -11.29 13.50
N ASP A 180 -0.35 -11.34 13.02
CA ASP A 180 -0.98 -12.55 12.50
C ASP A 180 -1.08 -12.46 10.97
N TYR A 181 0.04 -12.80 10.32
CA TYR A 181 0.13 -12.81 8.87
C TYR A 181 -0.86 -13.82 8.23
N HIS A 182 -1.07 -14.96 8.87
CA HIS A 182 -1.99 -15.97 8.37
C HIS A 182 -3.43 -15.45 8.30
N ARG A 183 -3.91 -14.80 9.37
CA ARG A 183 -5.26 -14.24 9.42
C ARG A 183 -5.44 -13.08 8.43
N ALA A 184 -4.44 -12.20 8.31
CA ALA A 184 -4.45 -11.13 7.32
C ALA A 184 -4.47 -11.68 5.88
N SER A 185 -3.68 -12.75 5.61
CA SER A 185 -3.67 -13.40 4.29
C SER A 185 -5.01 -14.05 3.95
N GLN A 186 -5.70 -14.65 4.93
CA GLN A 186 -7.06 -15.18 4.73
C GLN A 186 -8.04 -14.08 4.32
N ALA A 187 -7.97 -12.90 4.94
CA ALA A 187 -8.79 -11.77 4.54
C ALA A 187 -8.45 -11.30 3.11
N LEU A 188 -7.16 -11.29 2.74
CA LEU A 188 -6.72 -10.97 1.39
C LEU A 188 -7.17 -11.99 0.32
N ILE A 189 -7.49 -13.23 0.69
CA ILE A 189 -8.08 -14.20 -0.24
C ILE A 189 -9.52 -13.84 -0.59
N ARG A 190 -10.29 -13.28 0.34
CA ARG A 190 -11.75 -13.16 0.25
C ARG A 190 -12.28 -11.73 0.21
N TYR A 191 -11.44 -10.70 0.09
CA TYR A 191 -11.95 -9.34 0.03
C TYR A 191 -12.74 -9.08 -1.27
N ASP A 192 -13.77 -8.26 -1.16
CA ASP A 192 -14.41 -7.60 -2.29
C ASP A 192 -13.73 -6.25 -2.56
N TYR A 193 -13.24 -5.58 -1.49
CA TYR A 193 -12.57 -4.29 -1.55
C TYR A 193 -11.36 -4.26 -0.61
N LEU A 194 -10.17 -4.00 -1.15
CA LEU A 194 -8.94 -3.77 -0.38
C LEU A 194 -8.61 -2.29 -0.34
N ILE A 195 -8.53 -1.70 0.85
CA ILE A 195 -8.26 -0.27 1.04
C ILE A 195 -6.79 -0.07 1.40
N ALA A 196 -6.04 0.60 0.55
CA ALA A 196 -4.62 0.92 0.71
C ALA A 196 -4.37 2.42 0.49
N CYS A 197 -4.91 3.27 1.37
CA CYS A 197 -4.99 4.73 1.21
C CYS A 197 -3.89 5.49 1.96
N SER A 198 -2.64 5.02 1.91
CA SER A 198 -1.51 5.66 2.61
C SER A 198 -1.29 7.11 2.17
N VAL A 199 -0.86 7.97 3.10
CA VAL A 199 -0.48 9.37 2.83
C VAL A 199 0.80 9.44 2.01
N ALA A 200 1.73 8.55 2.29
CA ALA A 200 2.97 8.36 1.54
C ALA A 200 3.44 6.92 1.72
N ASP A 201 3.73 6.23 0.65
CA ASP A 201 4.21 4.85 0.72
C ASP A 201 5.16 4.56 -0.45
N GLY A 202 6.34 4.02 -0.17
CA GLY A 202 7.30 3.71 -1.22
C GLY A 202 6.75 2.74 -2.26
N LEU A 203 6.05 1.70 -1.80
CA LEU A 203 5.38 0.75 -2.71
C LEU A 203 4.04 0.26 -2.17
N ASN A 204 3.99 -0.27 -0.95
CA ASN A 204 2.87 -0.98 -0.33
C ASN A 204 2.67 -2.40 -0.91
N LEU A 205 3.44 -3.37 -0.40
CA LEU A 205 3.39 -4.76 -0.88
C LEU A 205 2.02 -5.43 -0.67
N VAL A 206 1.21 -4.98 0.28
CA VAL A 206 -0.16 -5.51 0.51
C VAL A 206 -1.03 -5.40 -0.75
N VAL A 207 -0.80 -4.39 -1.60
CA VAL A 207 -1.48 -4.26 -2.90
C VAL A 207 -1.12 -5.45 -3.81
N LYS A 208 0.15 -5.82 -3.90
CA LYS A 208 0.62 -6.95 -4.72
C LYS A 208 0.22 -8.30 -4.10
N GLU A 209 0.31 -8.44 -2.78
CA GLU A 209 -0.16 -9.62 -2.06
C GLU A 209 -1.66 -9.84 -2.27
N GLY A 210 -2.47 -8.79 -2.09
CA GLY A 210 -3.90 -8.81 -2.33
C GLY A 210 -4.26 -9.19 -3.76
N ALA A 211 -3.53 -8.67 -4.76
CA ALA A 211 -3.73 -9.02 -6.16
C ALA A 211 -3.53 -10.51 -6.45
N ILE A 212 -2.52 -11.14 -5.84
CA ILE A 212 -2.22 -12.56 -6.05
C ILE A 212 -3.18 -13.46 -5.26
N LEU A 213 -3.44 -13.13 -4.00
CA LEU A 213 -4.23 -13.95 -3.09
C LEU A 213 -5.73 -13.92 -3.41
N ASN A 214 -6.28 -12.81 -3.93
CA ASN A 214 -7.72 -12.65 -4.09
C ASN A 214 -8.33 -13.66 -5.08
N ASN A 215 -9.47 -14.25 -4.67
CA ASN A 215 -10.24 -15.20 -5.48
C ASN A 215 -11.71 -14.75 -5.75
N ARG A 216 -12.08 -13.51 -5.35
CA ARG A 216 -13.45 -12.97 -5.48
C ARG A 216 -13.56 -11.86 -6.54
N ASN A 217 -12.56 -11.66 -7.38
CA ASN A 217 -12.46 -10.51 -8.29
C ASN A 217 -12.54 -9.18 -7.51
N GLY A 218 -11.83 -9.12 -6.38
CA GLY A 218 -11.81 -7.96 -5.51
C GLY A 218 -11.17 -6.74 -6.18
N VAL A 219 -11.65 -5.56 -5.80
CA VAL A 219 -11.15 -4.27 -6.27
C VAL A 219 -10.22 -3.68 -5.24
N ILE A 220 -9.08 -3.15 -5.68
CA ILE A 220 -8.15 -2.41 -4.82
C ILE A 220 -8.44 -0.92 -4.94
N ILE A 221 -8.67 -0.28 -3.78
CA ILE A 221 -8.81 1.16 -3.65
C ILE A 221 -7.53 1.70 -3.05
N SER A 222 -6.89 2.63 -3.73
CA SER A 222 -5.63 3.20 -3.29
C SER A 222 -5.59 4.72 -3.49
N THR A 223 -4.47 5.34 -3.16
CA THR A 223 -4.20 6.77 -3.39
C THR A 223 -2.98 6.92 -4.29
N GLU A 224 -2.89 8.02 -5.05
CA GLU A 224 -1.73 8.30 -5.91
C GLU A 224 -0.39 8.34 -5.15
N SER A 225 -0.43 8.60 -3.84
CA SER A 225 0.73 8.61 -2.94
C SER A 225 1.30 7.22 -2.61
N VAL A 226 0.64 6.15 -3.03
CA VAL A 226 1.12 4.77 -2.89
C VAL A 226 1.94 4.40 -4.12
N GLY A 227 3.23 4.12 -3.94
CA GLY A 227 4.18 3.89 -5.04
C GLY A 227 3.76 2.77 -6.01
N ALA A 228 3.07 1.72 -5.53
CA ALA A 228 2.54 0.66 -6.40
C ALA A 228 1.58 1.21 -7.47
N MET A 229 0.95 2.36 -7.26
CA MET A 229 0.04 2.96 -8.23
C MET A 229 0.75 3.46 -9.49
N ALA A 230 2.06 3.71 -9.44
CA ALA A 230 2.84 4.05 -10.62
C ALA A 230 2.80 2.94 -11.70
N GLU A 231 2.73 1.67 -11.29
CA GLU A 231 2.64 0.52 -12.20
C GLU A 231 1.24 -0.10 -12.26
N LEU A 232 0.50 -0.10 -11.13
CA LEU A 232 -0.75 -0.84 -10.97
C LEU A 232 -2.01 0.03 -11.03
N GLY A 233 -1.88 1.36 -11.00
CA GLY A 233 -3.01 2.30 -10.87
C GLY A 233 -4.09 2.11 -11.94
N LYS A 234 -3.72 1.74 -13.16
CA LYS A 234 -4.67 1.47 -14.25
C LYS A 234 -5.58 0.26 -14.02
N PHE A 235 -5.26 -0.58 -13.03
CA PHE A 235 -6.02 -1.76 -12.64
C PHE A 235 -6.69 -1.60 -11.27
N CYS A 236 -6.62 -0.41 -10.68
CA CYS A 236 -7.15 -0.09 -9.36
C CYS A 236 -8.10 1.10 -9.45
N VAL A 237 -8.89 1.33 -8.41
CA VAL A 237 -9.59 2.61 -8.23
C VAL A 237 -8.69 3.51 -7.38
N VAL A 238 -8.26 4.63 -7.96
CA VAL A 238 -7.24 5.49 -7.35
C VAL A 238 -7.85 6.83 -6.94
N ALA A 239 -7.83 7.13 -5.65
CA ALA A 239 -8.16 8.45 -5.13
C ALA A 239 -7.02 9.44 -5.41
N ALA A 240 -7.35 10.64 -5.87
CA ALA A 240 -6.37 11.68 -6.23
C ALA A 240 -5.52 12.14 -5.04
N ASP A 241 -6.09 12.08 -3.83
CA ASP A 241 -5.37 12.39 -2.60
C ASP A 241 -5.85 11.50 -1.42
N PRO A 242 -5.09 11.45 -0.29
CA PRO A 242 -5.40 10.60 0.84
C PRO A 242 -6.44 11.22 1.81
N THR A 243 -7.22 12.19 1.38
CA THR A 243 -8.29 12.77 2.21
C THR A 243 -9.49 11.83 2.30
N GLN A 244 -10.26 11.97 3.39
CA GLN A 244 -11.49 11.21 3.57
C GLN A 244 -12.49 11.42 2.42
N VAL A 245 -12.56 12.62 1.85
CA VAL A 245 -13.48 12.93 0.74
C VAL A 245 -13.10 12.13 -0.50
N CYS A 246 -11.83 12.17 -0.91
CA CYS A 246 -11.36 11.46 -2.10
C CYS A 246 -11.38 9.93 -1.92
N VAL A 247 -11.03 9.42 -0.75
CA VAL A 247 -11.10 7.98 -0.45
C VAL A 247 -12.55 7.50 -0.39
N THR A 248 -13.49 8.29 0.18
CA THR A 248 -14.91 7.94 0.17
C THR A 248 -15.44 7.88 -1.27
N GLN A 249 -15.09 8.86 -2.12
CA GLN A 249 -15.50 8.85 -3.52
C GLN A 249 -14.95 7.63 -4.26
N ALA A 250 -13.68 7.30 -4.07
CA ALA A 250 -13.07 6.11 -4.68
C ALA A 250 -13.75 4.80 -4.22
N LEU A 251 -14.21 4.71 -2.97
CA LEU A 251 -15.02 3.59 -2.49
C LEU A 251 -16.38 3.52 -3.19
N LEU A 252 -17.05 4.64 -3.39
CA LEU A 252 -18.31 4.71 -4.13
C LEU A 252 -18.14 4.32 -5.59
N ASP A 253 -17.08 4.80 -6.24
CA ASP A 253 -16.75 4.46 -7.62
C ASP A 253 -16.45 2.95 -7.76
N ALA A 254 -15.72 2.37 -6.81
CA ALA A 254 -15.45 0.93 -6.79
C ALA A 254 -16.74 0.10 -6.59
N ASN A 255 -17.66 0.57 -5.72
CA ASN A 255 -18.95 -0.10 -5.50
C ASN A 255 -19.87 -0.02 -6.73
N ALA A 256 -19.72 0.99 -7.56
CA ALA A 256 -20.50 1.17 -8.80
C ALA A 256 -20.01 0.29 -9.96
N LEU A 257 -18.85 -0.36 -9.85
CA LEU A 257 -18.32 -1.25 -10.89
C LEU A 257 -19.20 -2.49 -11.04
N ASP A 258 -19.56 -2.82 -12.26
CA ASP A 258 -20.22 -4.08 -12.58
C ASP A 258 -19.27 -5.29 -12.44
N PHE A 259 -19.86 -6.48 -12.42
CA PHE A 259 -19.10 -7.72 -12.24
C PHE A 259 -18.02 -7.94 -13.31
N GLU A 260 -18.30 -7.63 -14.58
CA GLU A 260 -17.35 -7.84 -15.67
C GLU A 260 -16.18 -6.87 -15.58
N SER A 261 -16.41 -5.61 -15.24
CA SER A 261 -15.37 -4.62 -14.99
C SER A 261 -14.46 -5.04 -13.83
N ARG A 262 -15.03 -5.50 -12.71
CA ARG A 262 -14.27 -6.01 -11.57
C ARG A 262 -13.43 -7.23 -11.96
N ARG A 263 -14.03 -8.20 -12.66
CA ARG A 263 -13.36 -9.42 -13.13
C ARG A 263 -12.17 -9.09 -14.03
N LYS A 264 -12.36 -8.17 -14.99
CA LYS A 264 -11.31 -7.75 -15.90
C LYS A 264 -10.17 -7.05 -15.16
N MET A 265 -10.48 -6.07 -14.30
CA MET A 265 -9.48 -5.34 -13.51
C MET A 265 -8.66 -6.30 -12.63
N SER A 266 -9.31 -7.19 -11.89
CA SER A 266 -8.65 -8.17 -11.02
C SER A 266 -7.74 -9.13 -11.80
N ALA A 267 -8.20 -9.63 -12.96
CA ALA A 267 -7.44 -10.55 -13.80
C ALA A 267 -6.19 -9.86 -14.41
N GLU A 268 -6.33 -8.63 -14.91
CA GLU A 268 -5.21 -7.87 -15.46
C GLU A 268 -4.19 -7.48 -14.39
N LEU A 269 -4.66 -7.07 -13.22
CA LEU A 269 -3.82 -6.78 -12.06
C LEU A 269 -3.01 -8.00 -11.62
N LYS A 270 -3.67 -9.15 -11.44
CA LYS A 270 -3.01 -10.41 -11.08
C LYS A 270 -1.96 -10.82 -12.10
N ARG A 271 -2.30 -10.78 -13.40
CA ARG A 271 -1.38 -11.10 -14.49
C ARG A 271 -0.15 -10.20 -14.46
N HIS A 272 -0.33 -8.89 -14.25
CA HIS A 272 0.78 -7.95 -14.19
C HIS A 272 1.74 -8.27 -13.03
N VAL A 273 1.21 -8.51 -11.82
CA VAL A 273 2.04 -8.86 -10.65
C VAL A 273 2.75 -10.20 -10.84
N GLN A 274 2.15 -11.18 -11.53
CA GLN A 274 2.79 -12.45 -11.88
C GLN A 274 3.93 -12.28 -12.89
N GLU A 275 3.77 -11.38 -13.86
CA GLU A 275 4.79 -11.07 -14.87
C GLU A 275 6.01 -10.36 -14.26
N PHE A 276 5.76 -9.47 -13.27
CA PHE A 276 6.78 -8.67 -12.58
C PHE A 276 6.88 -9.06 -11.11
N ASP A 277 7.22 -10.32 -10.84
CA ASP A 277 7.36 -10.87 -9.49
C ASP A 277 8.72 -10.58 -8.84
N SER A 278 8.96 -11.13 -7.65
CA SER A 278 10.23 -10.96 -6.94
C SER A 278 11.43 -11.58 -7.66
N SER A 279 11.22 -12.61 -8.48
CA SER A 279 12.29 -13.22 -9.29
C SER A 279 12.74 -12.28 -10.40
N ASN A 280 11.79 -11.60 -11.05
CA ASN A 280 12.06 -10.56 -12.04
C ASN A 280 12.82 -9.39 -11.41
N TRP A 281 12.36 -8.91 -10.24
CA TRP A 281 13.04 -7.87 -9.48
C TRP A 281 14.50 -8.26 -9.17
N ALA A 282 14.73 -9.46 -8.66
CA ALA A 282 16.08 -9.94 -8.31
C ALA A 282 16.99 -10.06 -9.56
N GLN A 283 16.44 -10.50 -10.70
CA GLN A 283 17.20 -10.55 -11.96
C GLN A 283 17.65 -9.15 -12.40
N ASN A 284 16.81 -8.13 -12.23
CA ASN A 284 17.17 -6.75 -12.54
C ASN A 284 18.30 -6.23 -11.64
N VAL A 285 18.28 -6.54 -10.34
CA VAL A 285 19.38 -6.22 -9.41
C VAL A 285 20.69 -6.85 -9.91
N VAL A 286 20.67 -8.15 -10.24
CA VAL A 286 21.86 -8.86 -10.75
C VAL A 286 22.33 -8.29 -12.09
N ALA A 287 21.42 -7.90 -12.97
CA ALA A 287 21.77 -7.30 -14.27
C ALA A 287 22.48 -5.96 -14.09
N ASN A 288 22.06 -5.14 -13.13
CA ASN A 288 22.71 -3.88 -12.80
C ASN A 288 24.17 -4.06 -12.35
N PHE A 289 24.47 -5.13 -11.58
CA PHE A 289 25.86 -5.47 -11.22
C PHE A 289 26.71 -5.86 -12.44
N LYS A 290 26.17 -6.67 -13.36
CA LYS A 290 26.92 -7.16 -14.53
C LYS A 290 27.33 -6.05 -15.50
N VAL A 291 26.57 -4.95 -15.54
CA VAL A 291 26.93 -3.78 -16.35
C VAL A 291 28.19 -3.10 -15.80
N LEU A 292 28.36 -3.08 -14.47
CA LEU A 292 29.49 -2.47 -13.78
C LEU A 292 30.80 -3.28 -13.90
N GLU A 293 30.71 -4.61 -14.07
CA GLU A 293 31.91 -5.48 -14.27
C GLU A 293 32.53 -5.35 -15.66
N LYS A 294 31.85 -4.70 -16.61
CA LYS A 294 32.32 -4.50 -18.00
C LYS A 294 32.95 -3.14 -18.25
N VAL A 295 32.99 -2.26 -17.26
CA VAL A 295 33.64 -0.94 -17.27
C VAL A 295 34.91 -0.99 -16.43
#